data_7e9571c75e0871a7e6509a1565fffc6b
#
_entry.id   7e9571c75e0871a7e6509a1565fffc6b
#
_cell.length_a   1.000
_cell.length_b   1.000
_cell.length_c   1.000
_cell.angle_alpha   90.00
_cell.angle_beta   90.00
_cell.angle_gamma   90.00
#
_symmetry.space_group_name_H-M   'P 1'
#
loop_
_entity.id
_entity.type
_entity.pdbx_description
1 polymer ?
#
loop_
_entity_poly.entity_id
_entity_poly.type
_entity_poly.pdbx_seq_one_letter_code
_entity_poly.pdbx_strand_id
1 'polypeptide(L)'
;VTAPDGQHGFTRVDEEARPAFWVECLDKLHGEPFYREYKERVRAILSPRPTGLYLEVGTGVGTDALVIGARVVGVDRSLTMCRESLARGLRTCVAADAGALPFPCGVMDGCWSDRTFQHLAHPRRALDELVRVVKPGATIVVVDPDYGTQEMEFPDQCLAEKVLNFRARHMLRNGTLARQMRQWFVEARLDDVCVEERALIVRHPTSVDNVMGLRSWARTALGRGMMSDADVDRWESLYDDVVAAGRFRWSVSFFITSGHKPVVQR
;
A
#
# COMPACT_ATOMS: atom_id res chain seq x y z
N VAL A 1 -4.28 12.99 4.88
CA VAL A 1 -4.23 13.32 6.31
C VAL A 1 -2.92 12.79 6.85
N THR A 2 -2.09 13.64 7.42
CA THR A 2 -0.79 13.29 8.00
C THR A 2 -0.78 13.65 9.47
N ALA A 3 -0.09 12.85 10.30
CA ALA A 3 0.18 13.19 11.68
C ALA A 3 1.04 14.48 11.79
N PRO A 4 1.05 15.18 12.94
CA PRO A 4 1.79 16.44 13.13
C PRO A 4 3.29 16.34 12.88
N ASP A 5 3.89 15.14 13.05
CA ASP A 5 5.31 14.85 12.78
C ASP A 5 5.59 14.51 11.30
N GLY A 6 4.57 14.61 10.47
CA GLY A 6 4.69 14.40 9.03
C GLY A 6 4.68 12.96 8.57
N GLN A 7 4.48 11.99 9.44
CA GLN A 7 4.28 10.60 9.02
C GLN A 7 2.84 10.38 8.54
N HIS A 8 2.66 9.43 7.61
CA HIS A 8 1.34 9.07 7.13
C HIS A 8 0.59 8.31 8.24
N GLY A 9 -0.69 8.63 8.49
CA GLY A 9 -1.46 8.10 9.61
C GLY A 9 -1.55 6.58 9.70
N PHE A 10 -1.45 5.85 8.57
CA PHE A 10 -1.37 4.38 8.57
C PHE A 10 -0.14 3.82 9.30
N THR A 11 0.90 4.62 9.54
CA THR A 11 2.06 4.18 10.33
C THR A 11 1.81 4.26 11.84
N ARG A 12 0.77 4.98 12.28
CA ARG A 12 0.49 5.31 13.69
C ARG A 12 -1.01 5.30 14.02
N VAL A 13 -1.76 4.37 13.43
CA VAL A 13 -3.23 4.28 13.57
C VAL A 13 -3.66 4.33 15.03
N ASP A 14 -2.98 3.60 15.93
CA ASP A 14 -3.35 3.50 17.35
C ASP A 14 -3.04 4.78 18.15
N GLU A 15 -2.25 5.70 17.59
CA GLU A 15 -1.90 6.98 18.21
C GLU A 15 -2.77 8.13 17.70
N GLU A 16 -3.61 7.88 16.69
CA GLU A 16 -4.51 8.88 16.11
C GLU A 16 -5.73 9.15 17.01
N ALA A 17 -6.19 10.38 17.00
CA ALA A 17 -7.40 10.77 17.75
C ALA A 17 -8.67 10.04 17.30
N ARG A 18 -8.70 9.58 16.04
CA ARG A 18 -9.80 8.81 15.42
C ARG A 18 -9.27 7.63 14.62
N PRO A 19 -8.86 6.53 15.27
CA PRO A 19 -8.40 5.33 14.54
C PRO A 19 -9.43 4.78 13.54
N ALA A 20 -10.73 4.89 13.86
CA ALA A 20 -11.84 4.47 12.98
C ALA A 20 -11.84 5.18 11.62
N PHE A 21 -11.29 6.39 11.52
CA PHE A 21 -11.14 7.08 10.24
C PHE A 21 -10.31 6.27 9.23
N TRP A 22 -9.26 5.60 9.69
CA TRP A 22 -8.40 4.78 8.83
C TRP A 22 -9.08 3.48 8.40
N VAL A 23 -9.95 2.93 9.26
CA VAL A 23 -10.84 1.80 8.90
C VAL A 23 -11.79 2.22 7.77
N GLU A 24 -12.48 3.35 7.92
CA GLU A 24 -13.37 3.91 6.90
C GLU A 24 -12.64 4.20 5.57
N CYS A 25 -11.40 4.67 5.63
CA CYS A 25 -10.57 4.88 4.44
C CYS A 25 -10.29 3.56 3.69
N LEU A 26 -9.96 2.49 4.40
CA LEU A 26 -9.73 1.18 3.79
C LEU A 26 -11.02 0.64 3.17
N ASP A 27 -12.17 0.77 3.84
CA ASP A 27 -13.46 0.32 3.31
C ASP A 27 -13.83 1.04 2.00
N LYS A 28 -13.62 2.35 1.94
CA LYS A 28 -13.85 3.11 0.70
C LYS A 28 -12.95 2.64 -0.44
N LEU A 29 -11.66 2.41 -0.18
CA LEU A 29 -10.73 1.91 -1.19
C LEU A 29 -11.15 0.51 -1.68
N HIS A 30 -11.55 -0.39 -0.78
CA HIS A 30 -11.99 -1.74 -1.15
C HIS A 30 -13.25 -1.73 -2.03
N GLY A 31 -14.07 -0.70 -1.94
CA GLY A 31 -15.25 -0.51 -2.79
C GLY A 31 -14.93 -0.16 -4.25
N GLU A 32 -13.75 0.39 -4.52
CA GLU A 32 -13.39 0.87 -5.86
C GLU A 32 -13.01 -0.29 -6.80
N PRO A 33 -13.48 -0.27 -8.08
CA PRO A 33 -13.24 -1.35 -9.03
C PRO A 33 -11.77 -1.70 -9.24
N PHE A 34 -10.90 -0.70 -9.36
CA PHE A 34 -9.46 -0.88 -9.55
C PHE A 34 -8.84 -1.75 -8.46
N TYR A 35 -9.20 -1.49 -7.18
CA TYR A 35 -8.64 -2.27 -6.06
C TYR A 35 -9.13 -3.72 -6.07
N ARG A 36 -10.38 -3.96 -6.42
CA ARG A 36 -10.92 -5.33 -6.55
C ARG A 36 -10.22 -6.10 -7.65
N GLU A 37 -10.04 -5.48 -8.81
CA GLU A 37 -9.44 -6.10 -10.00
C GLU A 37 -7.99 -6.55 -9.75
N TYR A 38 -7.12 -5.67 -9.23
CA TYR A 38 -5.75 -6.10 -8.99
C TYR A 38 -5.64 -7.11 -7.83
N LYS A 39 -6.52 -7.06 -6.84
CA LYS A 39 -6.56 -8.04 -5.73
C LYS A 39 -6.99 -9.43 -6.21
N GLU A 40 -7.92 -9.51 -7.14
CA GLU A 40 -8.23 -10.77 -7.85
C GLU A 40 -6.99 -11.30 -8.59
N ARG A 41 -6.20 -10.43 -9.21
CA ARG A 41 -4.93 -10.80 -9.84
C ARG A 41 -3.92 -11.33 -8.82
N VAL A 42 -3.77 -10.67 -7.66
CA VAL A 42 -2.91 -11.16 -6.55
C VAL A 42 -3.33 -12.56 -6.11
N ARG A 43 -4.64 -12.77 -5.92
CA ARG A 43 -5.19 -14.08 -5.57
C ARG A 43 -4.88 -15.13 -6.64
N ALA A 44 -5.01 -14.80 -7.92
CA ALA A 44 -4.68 -15.70 -9.02
C ALA A 44 -3.19 -16.07 -9.04
N ILE A 45 -2.28 -15.11 -8.76
CA ILE A 45 -0.84 -15.36 -8.66
C ILE A 45 -0.52 -16.26 -7.46
N LEU A 46 -1.08 -15.99 -6.29
CA LEU A 46 -0.91 -16.80 -5.09
C LEU A 46 -1.44 -18.23 -5.25
N SER A 47 -2.47 -18.41 -6.10
CA SER A 47 -3.12 -19.69 -6.35
C SER A 47 -3.37 -20.51 -5.07
N PRO A 48 -4.12 -19.95 -4.09
CA PRO A 48 -4.20 -20.51 -2.76
C PRO A 48 -4.93 -21.84 -2.73
N ARG A 49 -4.36 -22.82 -2.04
CA ARG A 49 -4.99 -24.12 -1.81
C ARG A 49 -5.90 -24.02 -0.58
N PRO A 50 -7.11 -24.58 -0.59
CA PRO A 50 -8.07 -24.49 0.53
C PRO A 50 -7.50 -24.99 1.88
N THR A 51 -6.63 -25.99 1.86
CA THR A 51 -5.97 -26.56 3.05
C THR A 51 -4.66 -25.83 3.41
N GLY A 52 -4.19 -24.91 2.58
CA GLY A 52 -2.94 -24.18 2.78
C GLY A 52 -3.04 -23.16 3.93
N LEU A 53 -1.87 -22.79 4.47
CA LEU A 53 -1.71 -21.73 5.46
C LEU A 53 -0.96 -20.57 4.83
N TYR A 54 -1.60 -19.43 4.74
CA TYR A 54 -1.07 -18.23 4.10
C TYR A 54 -0.89 -17.09 5.10
N LEU A 55 -0.01 -16.16 4.78
CA LEU A 55 0.28 -14.99 5.59
C LEU A 55 -0.04 -13.72 4.81
N GLU A 56 -0.80 -12.82 5.42
CA GLU A 56 -0.96 -11.44 4.97
C GLU A 56 -0.22 -10.49 5.91
N VAL A 57 0.72 -9.70 5.37
CA VAL A 57 1.46 -8.70 6.14
C VAL A 57 0.96 -7.30 5.81
N GLY A 58 0.57 -6.55 6.85
CA GLY A 58 -0.18 -5.32 6.73
C GLY A 58 -1.65 -5.59 6.44
N THR A 59 -2.25 -6.53 7.16
CA THR A 59 -3.61 -7.04 6.88
C THR A 59 -4.70 -5.97 7.03
N GLY A 60 -4.41 -4.87 7.74
CA GLY A 60 -5.40 -3.83 7.99
C GLY A 60 -6.69 -4.41 8.56
N VAL A 61 -7.81 -4.12 7.93
CA VAL A 61 -9.14 -4.62 8.35
C VAL A 61 -9.43 -6.07 7.89
N GLY A 62 -8.47 -6.76 7.27
CA GLY A 62 -8.58 -8.18 6.92
C GLY A 62 -9.42 -8.51 5.70
N THR A 63 -9.83 -7.54 4.90
CA THR A 63 -10.74 -7.77 3.77
C THR A 63 -10.17 -8.77 2.77
N ASP A 64 -8.88 -8.72 2.45
CA ASP A 64 -8.25 -9.60 1.47
C ASP A 64 -8.07 -11.02 2.02
N ALA A 65 -7.68 -11.13 3.30
CA ALA A 65 -7.58 -12.39 4.01
C ALA A 65 -8.90 -13.18 4.02
N LEU A 66 -10.03 -12.47 4.17
CA LEU A 66 -11.36 -13.08 4.24
C LEU A 66 -11.82 -13.70 2.92
N VAL A 67 -11.34 -13.20 1.77
CA VAL A 67 -11.78 -13.66 0.44
C VAL A 67 -10.80 -14.62 -0.23
N ILE A 68 -9.65 -14.91 0.40
CA ILE A 68 -8.60 -15.72 -0.23
C ILE A 68 -9.00 -17.19 -0.42
N GLY A 69 -9.94 -17.70 0.35
CA GLY A 69 -10.44 -19.08 0.23
C GLY A 69 -9.51 -20.16 0.83
N ALA A 70 -8.61 -19.78 1.73
CA ALA A 70 -7.68 -20.65 2.46
C ALA A 70 -7.57 -20.21 3.92
N ARG A 71 -6.75 -20.90 4.72
CA ARG A 71 -6.43 -20.42 6.08
C ARG A 71 -5.44 -19.30 6.01
N VAL A 72 -5.78 -18.13 6.57
CA VAL A 72 -4.91 -16.96 6.60
C VAL A 72 -4.61 -16.56 8.03
N VAL A 73 -3.36 -16.21 8.28
CA VAL A 73 -2.91 -15.45 9.44
C VAL A 73 -2.65 -14.03 8.95
N GLY A 74 -3.36 -13.06 9.52
CA GLY A 74 -3.08 -11.64 9.31
C GLY A 74 -1.99 -11.16 10.27
N VAL A 75 -1.15 -10.24 9.81
CA VAL A 75 -0.22 -9.49 10.65
C VAL A 75 -0.41 -8.01 10.37
N ASP A 76 -0.57 -7.24 11.43
CA ASP A 76 -0.55 -5.78 11.37
C ASP A 76 0.17 -5.22 12.60
N ARG A 77 0.78 -4.05 12.47
CA ARG A 77 1.40 -3.40 13.62
C ARG A 77 0.35 -2.78 14.55
N SER A 78 -0.78 -2.34 13.99
CA SER A 78 -1.86 -1.69 14.72
C SER A 78 -2.75 -2.71 15.42
N LEU A 79 -2.91 -2.56 16.74
CA LEU A 79 -3.88 -3.33 17.53
C LEU A 79 -5.32 -3.04 17.10
N THR A 80 -5.62 -1.80 16.70
CA THR A 80 -6.93 -1.41 16.18
C THR A 80 -7.26 -2.18 14.91
N MET A 81 -6.32 -2.26 13.95
CA MET A 81 -6.50 -3.02 12.72
C MET A 81 -6.65 -4.52 12.98
N CYS A 82 -5.83 -5.08 13.87
CA CYS A 82 -5.96 -6.49 14.27
C CYS A 82 -7.33 -6.80 14.88
N ARG A 83 -7.83 -5.95 15.79
CA ARG A 83 -9.15 -6.12 16.41
C ARG A 83 -10.28 -6.03 15.36
N GLU A 84 -10.17 -5.08 14.45
CA GLU A 84 -11.14 -4.90 13.38
C GLU A 84 -11.18 -6.11 12.44
N SER A 85 -10.03 -6.62 12.02
CA SER A 85 -9.95 -7.82 11.17
C SER A 85 -10.56 -9.06 11.83
N LEU A 86 -10.32 -9.25 13.14
CA LEU A 86 -10.93 -10.34 13.92
C LEU A 86 -12.46 -10.14 14.05
N ALA A 87 -12.93 -8.90 14.28
CA ALA A 87 -14.36 -8.58 14.37
C ALA A 87 -15.09 -8.86 13.04
N ARG A 88 -14.40 -8.71 11.91
CA ARG A 88 -14.93 -9.03 10.56
C ARG A 88 -14.88 -10.51 10.22
N GLY A 89 -14.29 -11.35 11.05
CA GLY A 89 -14.31 -12.82 10.92
C GLY A 89 -12.98 -13.44 10.51
N LEU A 90 -11.89 -12.67 10.42
CA LEU A 90 -10.57 -13.29 10.31
C LEU A 90 -10.27 -14.09 11.57
N ARG A 91 -9.86 -15.36 11.41
CA ARG A 91 -9.70 -16.27 12.57
C ARG A 91 -8.44 -15.98 13.40
N THR A 92 -7.42 -15.42 12.78
CA THR A 92 -6.12 -15.18 13.42
C THR A 92 -5.51 -13.90 12.87
N CYS A 93 -5.27 -12.94 13.74
CA CYS A 93 -4.48 -11.76 13.46
C CYS A 93 -3.49 -11.53 14.61
N VAL A 94 -2.24 -11.23 14.27
CA VAL A 94 -1.15 -11.04 15.23
C VAL A 94 -0.61 -9.62 15.10
N ALA A 95 -0.56 -8.91 16.23
CA ALA A 95 0.07 -7.60 16.27
C ALA A 95 1.60 -7.78 16.30
N ALA A 96 2.28 -7.47 15.18
CA ALA A 96 3.73 -7.65 15.06
C ALA A 96 4.35 -6.68 14.02
N ASP A 97 5.67 -6.50 14.12
CA ASP A 97 6.45 -5.79 13.12
C ASP A 97 6.73 -6.72 11.92
N ALA A 98 6.52 -6.19 10.71
CA ALA A 98 6.78 -6.94 9.47
C ALA A 98 8.26 -7.38 9.33
N GLY A 99 9.18 -6.64 9.95
CA GLY A 99 10.61 -6.98 9.99
C GLY A 99 11.01 -7.95 11.10
N ALA A 100 10.03 -8.50 11.88
CA ALA A 100 10.27 -9.46 12.96
C ALA A 100 9.03 -10.34 13.16
N LEU A 101 8.72 -11.16 12.16
CA LEU A 101 7.52 -12.00 12.17
C LEU A 101 7.63 -13.13 13.21
N PRO A 102 6.60 -13.31 14.09
CA PRO A 102 6.63 -14.29 15.18
C PRO A 102 6.30 -15.70 14.70
N PHE A 103 6.83 -16.11 13.56
CA PHE A 103 6.58 -17.44 12.98
C PHE A 103 7.90 -18.16 12.71
N PRO A 104 7.93 -19.50 12.83
CA PRO A 104 9.07 -20.31 12.41
C PRO A 104 9.38 -20.17 10.92
N CYS A 105 10.60 -20.55 10.53
CA CYS A 105 10.99 -20.64 9.13
C CYS A 105 10.18 -21.70 8.38
N GLY A 106 9.76 -21.43 7.15
CA GLY A 106 9.22 -22.41 6.24
C GLY A 106 7.87 -23.02 6.64
N VAL A 107 7.00 -22.25 7.27
CA VAL A 107 5.67 -22.74 7.73
C VAL A 107 4.52 -22.30 6.85
N MET A 108 4.66 -21.19 6.09
CA MET A 108 3.59 -20.62 5.27
C MET A 108 3.63 -21.21 3.86
N ASP A 109 2.46 -21.55 3.31
CA ASP A 109 2.31 -22.05 1.94
C ASP A 109 2.36 -20.93 0.89
N GLY A 110 2.35 -19.68 1.32
CA GLY A 110 2.53 -18.47 0.54
C GLY A 110 2.28 -17.25 1.40
N CYS A 111 2.69 -16.09 0.91
CA CYS A 111 2.41 -14.82 1.60
C CYS A 111 2.22 -13.68 0.61
N TRP A 112 1.52 -12.65 1.09
CA TRP A 112 1.42 -11.39 0.35
C TRP A 112 1.42 -10.18 1.27
N SER A 113 1.66 -9.03 0.67
CA SER A 113 1.56 -7.73 1.32
C SER A 113 1.01 -6.72 0.31
N ASP A 114 -0.04 -5.98 0.68
CA ASP A 114 -0.69 -4.98 -0.15
C ASP A 114 -0.57 -3.60 0.48
N ARG A 115 0.03 -2.65 -0.26
CA ARG A 115 0.21 -1.24 0.12
C ARG A 115 0.84 -1.01 1.50
N THR A 116 1.74 -1.89 1.90
CA THR A 116 2.36 -1.88 3.23
C THR A 116 3.81 -1.43 3.19
N PHE A 117 4.60 -1.89 2.22
CA PHE A 117 6.04 -1.61 2.14
C PHE A 117 6.35 -0.12 2.04
N GLN A 118 5.46 0.66 1.41
CA GLN A 118 5.55 2.13 1.37
C GLN A 118 5.59 2.79 2.76
N HIS A 119 5.14 2.10 3.81
CA HIS A 119 5.06 2.61 5.18
C HIS A 119 6.15 2.06 6.12
N LEU A 120 6.83 0.97 5.76
CA LEU A 120 7.76 0.28 6.63
C LEU A 120 9.03 1.09 6.91
N ALA A 121 9.55 0.99 8.15
CA ALA A 121 10.84 1.58 8.52
C ALA A 121 12.00 0.81 7.88
N HIS A 122 11.89 -0.51 7.80
CA HIS A 122 12.91 -1.42 7.31
C HIS A 122 12.34 -2.40 6.27
N PRO A 123 11.96 -1.92 5.06
CA PRO A 123 11.25 -2.75 4.08
C PRO A 123 12.07 -3.94 3.56
N ARG A 124 13.42 -3.80 3.49
CA ARG A 124 14.30 -4.94 3.15
C ARG A 124 14.19 -6.07 4.16
N ARG A 125 14.26 -5.72 5.45
CA ARG A 125 14.12 -6.70 6.53
C ARG A 125 12.74 -7.38 6.51
N ALA A 126 11.70 -6.65 6.15
CA ALA A 126 10.38 -7.24 5.97
C ALA A 126 10.35 -8.26 4.83
N LEU A 127 11.00 -7.96 3.69
CA LEU A 127 11.13 -8.94 2.61
C LEU A 127 11.90 -10.19 3.05
N ASP A 128 13.01 -10.03 3.78
CA ASP A 128 13.78 -11.16 4.32
C ASP A 128 12.90 -12.04 5.23
N GLU A 129 12.03 -11.44 6.04
CA GLU A 129 11.08 -12.16 6.88
C GLU A 129 10.01 -12.91 6.07
N LEU A 130 9.45 -12.28 4.99
CA LEU A 130 8.55 -12.97 4.08
C LEU A 130 9.22 -14.22 3.48
N VAL A 131 10.45 -14.07 2.99
CA VAL A 131 11.24 -15.19 2.41
C VAL A 131 11.52 -16.26 3.48
N ARG A 132 11.84 -15.86 4.70
CA ARG A 132 12.13 -16.78 5.80
C ARG A 132 10.94 -17.66 6.16
N VAL A 133 9.75 -17.07 6.30
CA VAL A 133 8.57 -17.77 6.83
C VAL A 133 7.87 -18.67 5.82
N VAL A 134 8.03 -18.43 4.52
CA VAL A 134 7.42 -19.28 3.49
C VAL A 134 8.21 -20.56 3.25
N LYS A 135 7.52 -21.63 2.87
CA LYS A 135 8.09 -22.91 2.48
C LYS A 135 8.89 -22.80 1.16
N PRO A 136 9.87 -23.68 0.90
CA PRO A 136 10.43 -23.83 -0.46
C PRO A 136 9.32 -24.06 -1.50
N GLY A 137 9.42 -23.41 -2.66
CA GLY A 137 8.42 -23.42 -3.73
C GLY A 137 7.21 -22.52 -3.51
N ALA A 138 7.08 -21.89 -2.32
CA ALA A 138 5.94 -21.02 -2.03
C ALA A 138 6.04 -19.66 -2.72
N THR A 139 4.88 -19.12 -3.09
CA THR A 139 4.75 -17.81 -3.74
C THR A 139 4.77 -16.67 -2.74
N ILE A 140 5.50 -15.61 -3.07
CA ILE A 140 5.51 -14.33 -2.36
C ILE A 140 5.00 -13.27 -3.32
N VAL A 141 4.06 -12.41 -2.87
CA VAL A 141 3.54 -11.29 -3.66
C VAL A 141 3.62 -10.01 -2.83
N VAL A 142 4.19 -8.96 -3.41
CA VAL A 142 4.17 -7.61 -2.82
C VAL A 142 3.54 -6.64 -3.81
N VAL A 143 2.57 -5.87 -3.35
CA VAL A 143 1.90 -4.83 -4.13
C VAL A 143 2.05 -3.49 -3.43
N ASP A 144 2.61 -2.52 -4.13
CA ASP A 144 2.64 -1.13 -3.66
C ASP A 144 2.50 -0.17 -4.86
N PRO A 145 1.90 1.02 -4.66
CA PRO A 145 1.99 2.10 -5.63
C PRO A 145 3.39 2.72 -5.64
N ASP A 146 3.82 3.18 -6.80
CA ASP A 146 4.99 4.04 -6.91
C ASP A 146 4.55 5.48 -7.21
N TYR A 147 4.54 6.31 -6.19
CA TYR A 147 4.14 7.72 -6.32
C TYR A 147 5.11 8.56 -7.16
N GLY A 148 6.26 8.03 -7.56
CA GLY A 148 7.13 8.65 -8.55
C GLY A 148 6.60 8.52 -9.99
N THR A 149 5.55 7.73 -10.22
CA THR A 149 4.86 7.57 -11.51
C THR A 149 3.59 8.42 -11.62
N GLN A 150 3.34 9.28 -10.63
CA GLN A 150 2.13 10.10 -10.65
C GLN A 150 2.13 11.06 -11.83
N GLU A 151 0.97 11.19 -12.45
CA GLU A 151 0.70 12.17 -13.46
C GLU A 151 -0.60 12.90 -13.15
N MET A 152 -0.65 14.19 -13.47
CA MET A 152 -1.85 14.99 -13.36
C MET A 152 -1.92 15.96 -14.55
N GLU A 153 -3.07 15.98 -15.22
CA GLU A 153 -3.36 17.03 -16.19
C GLU A 153 -3.71 18.32 -15.43
N PHE A 154 -2.81 19.28 -15.46
CA PHE A 154 -2.92 20.49 -14.66
C PHE A 154 -2.42 21.73 -15.41
N PRO A 155 -3.07 22.91 -15.28
CA PRO A 155 -2.68 24.11 -16.02
C PRO A 155 -1.26 24.62 -15.70
N ASP A 156 -0.80 24.42 -14.47
CA ASP A 156 0.55 24.74 -14.02
C ASP A 156 1.31 23.46 -13.70
N GLN A 157 2.03 22.91 -14.67
CA GLN A 157 2.75 21.65 -14.55
C GLN A 157 3.87 21.71 -13.51
N CYS A 158 4.57 22.84 -13.38
CA CYS A 158 5.62 22.97 -12.35
C CYS A 158 5.04 22.87 -10.94
N LEU A 159 3.88 23.49 -10.72
CA LEU A 159 3.19 23.42 -9.44
C LEU A 159 2.65 22.01 -9.17
N ALA A 160 2.08 21.35 -10.19
CA ALA A 160 1.63 19.97 -10.08
C ALA A 160 2.78 19.04 -9.70
N GLU A 161 3.90 19.10 -10.41
CA GLU A 161 5.10 18.30 -10.10
C GLU A 161 5.61 18.54 -8.67
N LYS A 162 5.61 19.80 -8.21
CA LYS A 162 6.01 20.15 -6.84
C LYS A 162 5.12 19.46 -5.81
N VAL A 163 3.78 19.49 -5.99
CA VAL A 163 2.82 18.86 -5.08
C VAL A 163 2.91 17.33 -5.14
N LEU A 164 3.00 16.74 -6.35
CA LEU A 164 3.10 15.30 -6.53
C LEU A 164 4.42 14.73 -5.97
N ASN A 165 5.54 15.44 -6.20
CA ASN A 165 6.84 15.08 -5.62
C ASN A 165 6.83 15.18 -4.08
N PHE A 166 6.15 16.18 -3.53
CA PHE A 166 5.98 16.27 -2.07
C PHE A 166 5.28 15.01 -1.52
N ARG A 167 4.21 14.54 -2.17
CA ARG A 167 3.54 13.28 -1.79
C ARG A 167 4.50 12.11 -1.83
N ALA A 168 5.21 11.93 -2.95
CA ALA A 168 6.07 10.79 -3.19
C ALA A 168 7.25 10.69 -2.20
N ARG A 169 7.86 11.84 -1.85
CA ARG A 169 9.15 11.89 -1.15
C ARG A 169 9.06 12.32 0.30
N HIS A 170 7.97 12.99 0.70
CA HIS A 170 7.88 13.62 2.03
C HIS A 170 6.65 13.20 2.83
N MET A 171 5.55 12.77 2.19
CA MET A 171 4.38 12.28 2.92
C MET A 171 4.46 10.78 3.22
N LEU A 172 5.12 10.02 2.37
CA LEU A 172 5.31 8.58 2.53
C LEU A 172 6.78 8.27 2.82
N ARG A 173 7.02 7.28 3.65
CA ARG A 173 8.40 6.86 4.00
C ARG A 173 9.12 6.29 2.78
N ASN A 174 8.44 5.46 2.01
CA ASN A 174 8.99 4.77 0.84
C ASN A 174 8.07 4.92 -0.37
N GLY A 175 7.63 6.15 -0.68
CA GLY A 175 6.61 6.40 -1.71
C GLY A 175 7.04 6.07 -3.15
N THR A 176 8.31 5.76 -3.39
CA THR A 176 8.86 5.40 -4.71
C THR A 176 9.54 4.02 -4.70
N LEU A 177 9.19 3.18 -3.73
CA LEU A 177 9.88 1.91 -3.52
C LEU A 177 9.44 0.81 -4.49
N ALA A 178 8.18 0.85 -4.94
CA ALA A 178 7.55 -0.29 -5.62
C ALA A 178 8.32 -0.77 -6.86
N ARG A 179 8.87 0.15 -7.68
CA ARG A 179 9.69 -0.21 -8.85
C ARG A 179 11.03 -0.86 -8.51
N GLN A 180 11.52 -0.75 -7.27
CA GLN A 180 12.75 -1.38 -6.82
C GLN A 180 12.52 -2.83 -6.35
N MET A 181 11.25 -3.21 -6.10
CA MET A 181 10.91 -4.51 -5.52
C MET A 181 11.41 -5.68 -6.37
N ARG A 182 11.36 -5.57 -7.71
CA ARG A 182 11.90 -6.58 -8.61
C ARG A 182 13.38 -6.88 -8.31
N GLN A 183 14.19 -5.84 -8.21
CA GLN A 183 15.61 -6.01 -7.90
C GLN A 183 15.80 -6.71 -6.55
N TRP A 184 15.01 -6.35 -5.55
CA TRP A 184 15.09 -6.94 -4.22
C TRP A 184 14.69 -8.41 -4.20
N PHE A 185 13.69 -8.80 -5.00
CA PHE A 185 13.31 -10.20 -5.17
C PHE A 185 14.44 -11.02 -5.82
N VAL A 186 15.11 -10.47 -6.84
CA VAL A 186 16.27 -11.10 -7.47
C VAL A 186 17.45 -11.23 -6.49
N GLU A 187 17.73 -10.18 -5.73
CA GLU A 187 18.80 -10.19 -4.70
C GLU A 187 18.47 -11.18 -3.56
N ALA A 188 17.21 -11.37 -3.23
CA ALA A 188 16.73 -12.39 -2.30
C ALA A 188 16.75 -13.82 -2.89
N ARG A 189 17.21 -13.97 -4.15
CA ARG A 189 17.30 -15.23 -4.87
C ARG A 189 15.97 -15.97 -5.04
N LEU A 190 14.88 -15.20 -5.25
CA LEU A 190 13.60 -15.79 -5.58
C LEU A 190 13.59 -16.19 -7.06
N ASP A 191 12.95 -17.34 -7.34
CA ASP A 191 12.76 -17.86 -8.71
C ASP A 191 11.55 -17.19 -9.37
N ASP A 192 11.52 -17.17 -10.71
CA ASP A 192 10.41 -16.70 -11.56
C ASP A 192 9.90 -15.30 -11.20
N VAL A 193 10.83 -14.38 -10.90
CA VAL A 193 10.48 -13.01 -10.52
C VAL A 193 9.75 -12.30 -11.66
N CYS A 194 8.49 -11.96 -11.43
CA CYS A 194 7.61 -11.28 -12.36
C CYS A 194 7.13 -9.95 -11.76
N VAL A 195 6.91 -8.94 -12.62
CA VAL A 195 6.31 -7.66 -12.26
C VAL A 195 5.19 -7.34 -13.21
N GLU A 196 4.03 -7.05 -12.68
CA GLU A 196 2.90 -6.51 -13.42
C GLU A 196 2.63 -5.07 -12.97
N GLU A 197 2.49 -4.17 -13.92
CA GLU A 197 2.11 -2.78 -13.66
C GLU A 197 0.62 -2.58 -13.94
N ARG A 198 -0.06 -1.86 -13.03
CA ARG A 198 -1.46 -1.48 -13.15
C ARG A 198 -1.62 0.01 -12.85
N ALA A 199 -2.12 0.77 -13.79
CA ALA A 199 -2.36 2.20 -13.61
C ALA A 199 -3.73 2.46 -12.96
N LEU A 200 -3.73 3.06 -11.78
CA LEU A 200 -4.92 3.69 -11.21
C LEU A 200 -5.11 5.03 -11.91
N ILE A 201 -6.23 5.21 -12.61
CA ILE A 201 -6.61 6.45 -13.25
C ILE A 201 -7.89 6.98 -12.60
N VAL A 202 -7.80 8.14 -11.98
CA VAL A 202 -8.92 8.79 -11.31
C VAL A 202 -9.38 10.00 -12.12
N ARG A 203 -10.66 10.03 -12.46
CA ARG A 203 -11.30 11.11 -13.23
C ARG A 203 -12.29 11.94 -12.40
N HIS A 204 -12.56 11.51 -11.17
CA HIS A 204 -13.46 12.20 -10.24
C HIS A 204 -12.75 12.44 -8.92
N PRO A 205 -12.57 13.70 -8.49
CA PRO A 205 -11.79 14.03 -7.29
C PRO A 205 -12.33 13.39 -6.01
N THR A 206 -13.64 13.16 -5.92
CA THR A 206 -14.28 12.57 -4.74
C THR A 206 -13.73 11.19 -4.36
N SER A 207 -13.32 10.38 -5.33
CA SER A 207 -12.70 9.07 -5.08
C SER A 207 -11.29 9.20 -4.47
N VAL A 208 -10.55 10.24 -4.85
CA VAL A 208 -9.18 10.49 -4.37
C VAL A 208 -9.16 11.33 -3.12
N ASP A 209 -9.92 12.43 -3.10
CA ASP A 209 -9.91 13.40 -2.00
C ASP A 209 -10.48 12.82 -0.71
N ASN A 210 -11.46 11.91 -0.81
CA ASN A 210 -12.02 11.26 0.36
C ASN A 210 -11.06 10.31 1.08
N VAL A 211 -10.03 9.81 0.39
CA VAL A 211 -9.09 8.84 0.97
C VAL A 211 -7.65 9.36 0.95
N MET A 212 -7.20 9.93 -0.17
CA MET A 212 -5.81 10.37 -0.34
C MET A 212 -5.60 11.85 -0.03
N GLY A 213 -6.66 12.69 -0.12
CA GLY A 213 -6.60 14.11 0.17
C GLY A 213 -5.73 14.90 -0.82
N LEU A 214 -5.77 14.57 -2.14
CA LEU A 214 -4.93 15.19 -3.17
C LEU A 214 -4.97 16.73 -3.13
N ARG A 215 -6.18 17.30 -3.01
CA ARG A 215 -6.35 18.75 -2.89
C ARG A 215 -5.59 19.34 -1.70
N SER A 216 -5.49 18.62 -0.58
CA SER A 216 -4.86 19.08 0.67
C SER A 216 -3.34 18.88 0.72
N TRP A 217 -2.72 18.21 -0.25
CA TRP A 217 -1.28 17.94 -0.21
C TRP A 217 -0.43 19.20 -0.23
N ALA A 218 -0.85 20.21 -1.00
CA ALA A 218 -0.17 21.51 -1.04
C ALA A 218 -0.19 22.19 0.34
N ARG A 219 -1.34 22.18 1.02
CA ARG A 219 -1.47 22.75 2.38
C ARG A 219 -0.64 21.98 3.40
N THR A 220 -0.53 20.66 3.26
CA THR A 220 0.37 19.85 4.09
C THR A 220 1.84 20.21 3.83
N ALA A 221 2.22 20.48 2.57
CA ALA A 221 3.56 20.94 2.21
C ALA A 221 3.89 22.32 2.78
N LEU A 222 2.93 23.25 2.79
CA LEU A 222 3.05 24.57 3.43
C LEU A 222 3.34 24.39 4.94
N GLY A 223 2.56 23.55 5.63
CA GLY A 223 2.75 23.29 7.07
C GLY A 223 4.13 22.71 7.41
N ARG A 224 4.89 22.24 6.41
CA ARG A 224 6.29 21.78 6.53
C ARG A 224 7.32 22.76 5.96
N GLY A 225 6.91 23.96 5.60
CA GLY A 225 7.78 24.97 5.02
C GLY A 225 8.31 24.63 3.60
N MET A 226 7.64 23.72 2.89
CA MET A 226 8.05 23.26 1.56
C MET A 226 7.28 23.93 0.41
N MET A 227 6.24 24.70 0.74
CA MET A 227 5.50 25.52 -0.21
C MET A 227 5.18 26.86 0.44
N SER A 228 4.91 27.90 -0.38
CA SER A 228 4.41 29.18 0.08
C SER A 228 2.88 29.24 0.12
N ASP A 229 2.31 30.22 0.86
CA ASP A 229 0.86 30.48 0.83
C ASP A 229 0.38 30.73 -0.61
N ALA A 230 1.14 31.51 -1.39
CA ALA A 230 0.81 31.79 -2.79
C ALA A 230 0.78 30.54 -3.67
N ASP A 231 1.68 29.56 -3.44
CA ASP A 231 1.64 28.26 -4.14
C ASP A 231 0.37 27.48 -3.77
N VAL A 232 -0.02 27.50 -2.49
CA VAL A 232 -1.22 26.79 -2.00
C VAL A 232 -2.49 27.41 -2.57
N ASP A 233 -2.63 28.74 -2.48
CA ASP A 233 -3.79 29.45 -3.02
C ASP A 233 -3.93 29.21 -4.52
N ARG A 234 -2.80 29.27 -5.27
CA ARG A 234 -2.77 28.98 -6.70
C ARG A 234 -3.14 27.52 -6.99
N TRP A 235 -2.61 26.55 -6.23
CA TRP A 235 -2.95 25.14 -6.36
C TRP A 235 -4.45 24.89 -6.16
N GLU A 236 -5.01 25.40 -5.06
CA GLU A 236 -6.41 25.19 -4.73
C GLU A 236 -7.34 25.84 -5.79
N SER A 237 -7.03 27.05 -6.25
CA SER A 237 -7.80 27.71 -7.31
C SER A 237 -7.77 26.93 -8.62
N LEU A 238 -6.59 26.54 -9.09
CA LEU A 238 -6.46 25.77 -10.34
C LEU A 238 -7.07 24.36 -10.23
N TYR A 239 -6.99 23.74 -9.04
CA TYR A 239 -7.61 22.46 -8.76
C TYR A 239 -9.13 22.56 -8.92
N ASP A 240 -9.74 23.55 -8.29
CA ASP A 240 -11.19 23.78 -8.36
C ASP A 240 -11.63 24.10 -9.81
N ASP A 241 -10.85 24.87 -10.57
CA ASP A 241 -11.09 25.15 -11.99
C ASP A 241 -11.06 23.88 -12.87
N VAL A 242 -10.06 23.02 -12.66
CA VAL A 242 -9.93 21.74 -13.39
C VAL A 242 -11.12 20.82 -13.09
N VAL A 243 -11.54 20.76 -11.82
CA VAL A 243 -12.70 19.98 -11.39
C VAL A 243 -13.99 20.54 -12.00
N ALA A 244 -14.22 21.86 -11.90
CA ALA A 244 -15.41 22.51 -12.43
C ALA A 244 -15.53 22.35 -13.95
N ALA A 245 -14.40 22.33 -14.66
CA ALA A 245 -14.34 22.09 -16.10
C ALA A 245 -14.49 20.61 -16.51
N GLY A 246 -14.63 19.68 -15.57
CA GLY A 246 -14.70 18.25 -15.84
C GLY A 246 -13.42 17.66 -16.44
N ARG A 247 -12.27 18.32 -16.26
CA ARG A 247 -10.97 17.91 -16.82
C ARG A 247 -10.05 17.24 -15.80
N PHE A 248 -10.57 16.92 -14.60
CA PHE A 248 -9.76 16.27 -13.59
C PHE A 248 -9.27 14.90 -14.07
N ARG A 249 -7.95 14.70 -14.04
CA ARG A 249 -7.29 13.42 -14.30
C ARG A 249 -6.02 13.34 -13.47
N TRP A 250 -5.96 12.34 -12.62
CA TRP A 250 -4.75 11.97 -11.88
C TRP A 250 -4.52 10.47 -12.03
N SER A 251 -3.26 10.05 -12.10
CA SER A 251 -2.90 8.64 -12.18
C SER A 251 -1.68 8.30 -11.35
N VAL A 252 -1.57 7.02 -10.98
CA VAL A 252 -0.40 6.42 -10.32
C VAL A 252 -0.33 4.93 -10.67
N SER A 253 0.88 4.41 -10.89
CA SER A 253 1.09 2.99 -11.15
C SER A 253 1.26 2.20 -9.86
N PHE A 254 0.60 1.05 -9.80
CA PHE A 254 0.77 -0.01 -8.83
C PHE A 254 1.62 -1.12 -9.44
N PHE A 255 2.57 -1.62 -8.68
CA PHE A 255 3.45 -2.72 -9.10
C PHE A 255 3.12 -3.97 -8.28
N ILE A 256 2.72 -5.04 -8.97
CA ILE A 256 2.52 -6.36 -8.39
C ILE A 256 3.79 -7.15 -8.67
N THR A 257 4.63 -7.32 -7.67
CA THR A 257 5.86 -8.09 -7.77
C THR A 257 5.65 -9.45 -7.14
N SER A 258 5.96 -10.51 -7.87
CA SER A 258 5.84 -11.88 -7.40
C SER A 258 7.10 -12.70 -7.68
N GLY A 259 7.29 -13.77 -6.91
CA GLY A 259 8.39 -14.72 -7.08
C GLY A 259 8.17 -15.94 -6.20
N HIS A 260 8.97 -16.98 -6.40
CA HIS A 260 8.90 -18.23 -5.65
C HIS A 260 10.17 -18.43 -4.83
N LYS A 261 10.02 -18.89 -3.57
CA LYS A 261 11.18 -19.31 -2.80
C LYS A 261 11.80 -20.56 -3.44
N PRO A 262 13.12 -20.58 -3.73
CA PRO A 262 13.75 -21.73 -4.37
C PRO A 262 13.47 -23.04 -3.64
N VAL A 263 13.26 -24.10 -4.43
CA VAL A 263 13.25 -25.46 -3.92
C VAL A 263 14.70 -25.92 -3.82
N VAL A 264 15.22 -26.09 -2.61
CA VAL A 264 16.56 -26.63 -2.40
C VAL A 264 16.57 -28.06 -2.97
N GLN A 265 17.20 -28.26 -4.12
CA GLN A 265 17.50 -29.61 -4.60
C GLN A 265 18.46 -30.25 -3.59
N ARG A 266 18.03 -31.36 -2.96
CA ARG A 266 18.87 -32.19 -2.10
C ARG A 266 19.81 -33.03 -2.92
#